data_9075855dbe349fef5a3c9fd92cff482c
#
_entry.id   9075855dbe349fef5a3c9fd92cff482c
#
_cell.length_a   1.000
_cell.length_b   1.000
_cell.length_c   1.000
_cell.angle_alpha   90.00
_cell.angle_beta   90.00
_cell.angle_gamma   90.00
#
_symmetry.space_group_name_H-M   'P 1'
#
loop_
_entity.id
_entity.type
_entity.pdbx_description
1 polymer ?
#
loop_
_entity_poly.entity_id
_entity_poly.type
_entity_poly.pdbx_seq_one_letter_code
_entity_poly.pdbx_strand_id
1 'polypeptide(L)'
;MTEFLIIGRGLAASVLMHQMHEAGISFHTIGTPALSASSLVAAGLWNPIVFKRMTAGWLAKEFTDGVMPFYQACEKRTGKKFATQRTILRPFNEEQEENLWIKRANTTLSDFLDPHIYRENFPKGFIVNRGYGIVKRAGNLDVATFIAATEELFKEWITDATVDYHDIVPQENQVVWKQHTAKNIVFCEGHLIRHNPWFNWVPLKPAKGEIIHIACHGIELNDEVFNKDGFILKTADGTLKVGATYVWDDFTDTPTAPRLAEMEEKVRQMTNAPFSIKAHLAGVRPSSLDRRPILGQHPALPHFWVFNGLGAKGVLMAPYFAKNFVHFYKQSIPLHPEVNLNRYYDRFTQTQDQTHWSS
;
A
#
# COMPACT_ATOMS: atom_id res chain seq x y z
N MET A 1 -26.67 -5.23 15.48
CA MET A 1 -26.33 -4.13 14.56
C MET A 1 -24.92 -3.66 14.88
N THR A 2 -24.00 -3.65 13.92
CA THR A 2 -22.64 -3.16 14.06
C THR A 2 -22.55 -1.66 13.73
N GLU A 3 -21.41 -1.03 14.01
CA GLU A 3 -21.20 0.36 13.61
C GLU A 3 -20.79 0.47 12.14
N PHE A 4 -20.01 -0.50 11.63
CA PHE A 4 -19.57 -0.50 10.23
C PHE A 4 -19.71 -1.88 9.56
N LEU A 5 -20.17 -1.87 8.31
CA LEU A 5 -19.82 -2.91 7.31
C LEU A 5 -18.58 -2.46 6.56
N ILE A 6 -17.57 -3.31 6.48
CA ILE A 6 -16.34 -3.06 5.70
C ILE A 6 -16.41 -3.90 4.43
N ILE A 7 -16.39 -3.27 3.27
CA ILE A 7 -16.39 -3.97 1.98
C ILE A 7 -14.95 -4.03 1.44
N GLY A 8 -14.45 -5.25 1.33
CA GLY A 8 -13.09 -5.55 0.87
C GLY A 8 -12.25 -6.28 1.93
N ARG A 9 -11.25 -7.06 1.49
CA ARG A 9 -10.36 -7.87 2.35
C ARG A 9 -8.88 -7.64 2.05
N GLY A 10 -8.55 -6.48 1.47
CA GLY A 10 -7.18 -6.09 1.20
C GLY A 10 -6.53 -5.35 2.37
N LEU A 11 -5.35 -4.80 2.12
CA LEU A 11 -4.55 -4.05 3.10
C LEU A 11 -5.35 -2.92 3.78
N ALA A 12 -6.15 -2.16 3.03
CA ALA A 12 -6.93 -1.05 3.58
C ALA A 12 -7.92 -1.54 4.64
N ALA A 13 -8.70 -2.56 4.31
CA ALA A 13 -9.65 -3.18 5.23
C ALA A 13 -8.95 -3.77 6.46
N SER A 14 -7.86 -4.53 6.27
CA SER A 14 -7.12 -5.14 7.37
C SER A 14 -6.57 -4.11 8.37
N VAL A 15 -5.99 -3.02 7.87
CA VAL A 15 -5.50 -1.93 8.73
C VAL A 15 -6.65 -1.24 9.46
N LEU A 16 -7.77 -1.01 8.76
CA LEU A 16 -8.95 -0.37 9.35
C LEU A 16 -9.58 -1.24 10.44
N MET A 17 -9.68 -2.57 10.23
CA MET A 17 -10.16 -3.51 11.24
C MET A 17 -9.36 -3.41 12.54
N HIS A 18 -8.03 -3.38 12.46
CA HIS A 18 -7.18 -3.23 13.64
C HIS A 18 -7.39 -1.87 14.35
N GLN A 19 -7.52 -0.77 13.61
CA GLN A 19 -7.75 0.56 14.18
C GLN A 19 -9.15 0.68 14.80
N MET A 20 -10.18 0.12 14.17
CA MET A 20 -11.54 0.08 14.70
C MET A 20 -11.62 -0.77 15.97
N HIS A 21 -10.99 -1.97 15.94
CA HIS A 21 -10.94 -2.84 17.12
C HIS A 21 -10.30 -2.14 18.33
N GLU A 22 -9.15 -1.49 18.12
CA GLU A 22 -8.44 -0.73 19.16
C GLU A 22 -9.30 0.42 19.73
N ALA A 23 -10.10 1.04 18.87
CA ALA A 23 -10.99 2.13 19.25
C ALA A 23 -12.35 1.69 19.83
N GLY A 24 -12.61 0.38 19.92
CA GLY A 24 -13.89 -0.17 20.38
C GLY A 24 -15.06 0.09 19.41
N ILE A 25 -14.78 0.24 18.11
CA ILE A 25 -15.79 0.38 17.05
C ILE A 25 -16.12 -1.02 16.54
N SER A 26 -17.39 -1.41 16.61
CA SER A 26 -17.84 -2.70 16.10
C SER A 26 -17.94 -2.71 14.58
N PHE A 27 -17.51 -3.79 13.95
CA PHE A 27 -17.54 -3.94 12.50
C PHE A 27 -17.87 -5.37 12.07
N HIS A 28 -18.28 -5.51 10.82
CA HIS A 28 -18.33 -6.80 10.11
C HIS A 28 -17.77 -6.61 8.71
N THR A 29 -16.88 -7.48 8.29
CA THR A 29 -16.17 -7.37 7.01
C THR A 29 -16.73 -8.35 6.00
N ILE A 30 -16.95 -7.89 4.77
CA ILE A 30 -17.47 -8.68 3.67
C ILE A 30 -16.53 -8.55 2.46
N GLY A 31 -16.16 -9.68 1.89
CA GLY A 31 -15.28 -9.71 0.73
C GLY A 31 -14.77 -11.12 0.43
N THR A 32 -14.08 -11.28 -0.68
CA THR A 32 -13.40 -12.52 -1.02
C THR A 32 -11.89 -12.31 -1.17
N PRO A 33 -11.05 -13.23 -0.72
CA PRO A 33 -9.59 -13.13 -0.86
C PRO A 33 -9.13 -12.95 -2.32
N ALA A 34 -9.82 -13.56 -3.26
CA ALA A 34 -9.48 -13.50 -4.68
C ALA A 34 -9.42 -12.07 -5.24
N LEU A 35 -10.19 -11.13 -4.68
CA LEU A 35 -10.20 -9.73 -5.10
C LEU A 35 -9.09 -8.87 -4.45
N SER A 36 -8.26 -9.46 -3.60
CA SER A 36 -7.16 -8.76 -2.89
C SER A 36 -5.81 -8.87 -3.60
N ALA A 37 -5.78 -9.26 -4.87
CA ALA A 37 -4.55 -9.60 -5.62
C ALA A 37 -3.44 -8.55 -5.47
N SER A 38 -3.74 -7.25 -5.58
CA SER A 38 -2.72 -6.21 -5.46
C SER A 38 -2.05 -6.16 -4.09
N SER A 39 -2.76 -6.47 -3.02
CA SER A 39 -2.21 -6.53 -1.66
C SER A 39 -1.34 -7.77 -1.48
N LEU A 40 -1.75 -8.91 -2.01
CA LEU A 40 -1.02 -10.18 -1.90
C LEU A 40 0.29 -10.18 -2.71
N VAL A 41 0.30 -9.47 -3.84
CA VAL A 41 1.49 -9.32 -4.70
C VAL A 41 2.44 -8.25 -4.18
N ALA A 42 1.97 -7.29 -3.40
CA ALA A 42 2.78 -6.15 -2.96
C ALA A 42 4.11 -6.58 -2.33
N ALA A 43 5.17 -5.83 -2.65
CA ALA A 43 6.46 -6.01 -1.96
C ALA A 43 6.40 -5.65 -0.48
N GLY A 44 5.41 -4.84 -0.11
CA GLY A 44 5.26 -4.35 1.26
C GLY A 44 6.33 -3.35 1.69
N LEU A 45 7.23 -2.98 0.80
CA LEU A 45 8.34 -2.08 1.08
C LEU A 45 7.83 -0.65 1.35
N TRP A 46 8.29 -0.06 2.46
CA TRP A 46 8.17 1.37 2.66
C TRP A 46 9.53 2.05 2.62
N ASN A 47 9.54 3.22 2.00
CA ASN A 47 10.71 4.06 1.79
C ASN A 47 10.31 5.54 1.96
N PRO A 48 10.95 6.29 2.87
CA PRO A 48 10.66 7.70 3.06
C PRO A 48 11.13 8.61 1.92
N ILE A 49 12.01 8.12 1.03
CA ILE A 49 12.68 8.93 0.01
C ILE A 49 12.05 8.76 -1.37
N VAL A 50 11.94 9.85 -2.10
CA VAL A 50 11.63 9.89 -3.53
C VAL A 50 12.96 10.05 -4.29
N PHE A 51 13.61 8.95 -4.63
CA PHE A 51 14.97 8.96 -5.21
C PHE A 51 15.10 9.82 -6.47
N LYS A 52 14.12 9.77 -7.39
CA LYS A 52 14.16 10.57 -8.63
C LYS A 52 14.33 12.09 -8.38
N ARG A 53 13.89 12.59 -7.25
CA ARG A 53 13.98 14.01 -6.87
C ARG A 53 14.90 14.26 -5.69
N MET A 54 15.39 13.22 -5.06
CA MET A 54 16.14 13.27 -3.79
C MET A 54 15.46 14.17 -2.76
N THR A 55 14.19 13.86 -2.49
CA THR A 55 13.36 14.57 -1.50
C THR A 55 12.66 13.58 -0.59
N ALA A 56 12.29 14.03 0.61
CA ALA A 56 11.37 13.28 1.44
C ALA A 56 10.02 13.08 0.72
N GLY A 57 9.39 11.96 0.97
CA GLY A 57 8.02 11.73 0.60
C GLY A 57 7.07 12.67 1.37
N TRP A 58 5.85 12.75 0.90
CA TRP A 58 4.79 13.47 1.61
C TRP A 58 4.57 12.85 3.00
N LEU A 59 4.52 13.67 4.04
CA LEU A 59 4.38 13.27 5.45
C LEU A 59 5.32 12.11 5.84
N ALA A 60 6.56 12.11 5.27
CA ALA A 60 7.48 10.99 5.44
C ALA A 60 7.84 10.74 6.92
N LYS A 61 7.98 11.81 7.70
CA LYS A 61 8.31 11.70 9.13
C LYS A 61 7.14 11.11 9.91
N GLU A 62 5.95 11.66 9.74
CA GLU A 62 4.72 11.24 10.42
C GLU A 62 4.42 9.76 10.13
N PHE A 63 4.55 9.36 8.87
CA PHE A 63 4.32 7.98 8.49
C PHE A 63 5.36 7.02 9.06
N THR A 64 6.66 7.38 8.96
CA THR A 64 7.73 6.50 9.46
C THR A 64 7.80 6.44 10.98
N ASP A 65 7.32 7.47 11.69
CA ASP A 65 7.19 7.45 13.15
C ASP A 65 6.08 6.45 13.58
N GLY A 66 5.00 6.31 12.80
CA GLY A 66 3.83 5.51 13.16
C GLY A 66 3.76 4.10 12.59
N VAL A 67 4.40 3.83 11.44
CA VAL A 67 4.20 2.59 10.69
C VAL A 67 4.67 1.36 11.45
N MET A 68 5.89 1.36 11.99
CA MET A 68 6.44 0.20 12.70
C MET A 68 5.72 -0.05 14.03
N PRO A 69 5.47 0.96 14.89
CA PRO A 69 4.68 0.77 16.10
C PRO A 69 3.30 0.18 15.85
N PHE A 70 2.61 0.60 14.78
CA PHE A 70 1.31 0.04 14.42
C PHE A 70 1.41 -1.45 14.08
N TYR A 71 2.31 -1.84 13.17
CA TYR A 71 2.42 -3.24 12.79
C TYR A 71 2.93 -4.12 13.92
N GLN A 72 3.83 -3.63 14.78
CA GLN A 72 4.25 -4.35 15.99
C GLN A 72 3.09 -4.57 16.96
N ALA A 73 2.19 -3.61 17.11
CA ALA A 73 0.97 -3.81 17.89
C ALA A 73 0.05 -4.87 17.28
N CYS A 74 -0.05 -4.90 15.94
CA CYS A 74 -0.78 -5.96 15.24
C CYS A 74 -0.10 -7.34 15.42
N GLU A 75 1.22 -7.42 15.33
CA GLU A 75 2.00 -8.65 15.62
C GLU A 75 1.72 -9.18 17.03
N LYS A 76 1.72 -8.28 18.01
CA LYS A 76 1.41 -8.65 19.41
C LYS A 76 -0.01 -9.21 19.54
N ARG A 77 -0.98 -8.63 18.83
CA ARG A 77 -2.39 -9.06 18.84
C ARG A 77 -2.59 -10.42 18.16
N THR A 78 -1.91 -10.64 17.04
CA THR A 78 -2.08 -11.84 16.22
C THR A 78 -1.13 -12.98 16.59
N GLY A 79 -0.06 -12.71 17.35
CA GLY A 79 0.99 -13.69 17.65
C GLY A 79 1.87 -14.05 16.43
N LYS A 80 1.76 -13.32 15.31
CA LYS A 80 2.52 -13.57 14.08
C LYS A 80 3.50 -12.44 13.81
N LYS A 81 4.62 -12.75 13.13
CA LYS A 81 5.62 -11.78 12.68
C LYS A 81 5.46 -11.53 11.20
N PHE A 82 5.40 -10.25 10.80
CA PHE A 82 5.23 -9.82 9.41
C PHE A 82 5.84 -8.45 9.10
N ALA A 83 6.27 -7.68 10.09
CA ALA A 83 6.92 -6.38 9.88
C ALA A 83 8.40 -6.45 10.21
N THR A 84 9.25 -5.99 9.29
CA THR A 84 10.70 -5.98 9.44
C THR A 84 11.23 -4.57 9.20
N GLN A 85 11.99 -4.05 10.17
CA GLN A 85 12.79 -2.84 9.97
C GLN A 85 13.90 -3.17 8.97
N ARG A 86 14.11 -2.31 7.98
CA ARG A 86 15.14 -2.51 6.95
C ARG A 86 15.92 -1.23 6.70
N THR A 87 17.12 -1.40 6.17
CA THR A 87 17.89 -0.33 5.55
C THR A 87 17.83 -0.48 4.04
N ILE A 88 17.79 0.66 3.31
CA ILE A 88 17.89 0.61 1.85
C ILE A 88 19.30 1.03 1.45
N LEU A 89 19.96 0.16 0.71
CA LEU A 89 21.26 0.41 0.11
C LEU A 89 21.03 1.02 -1.29
N ARG A 90 21.46 2.27 -1.48
CA ARG A 90 21.34 2.99 -2.75
C ARG A 90 22.72 3.12 -3.38
N PRO A 91 23.08 2.29 -4.38
CA PRO A 91 24.35 2.43 -5.09
C PRO A 91 24.35 3.69 -5.95
N PHE A 92 25.53 4.27 -6.14
CA PHE A 92 25.74 5.44 -6.99
C PHE A 92 26.40 5.04 -8.30
N ASN A 93 25.99 5.67 -9.39
CA ASN A 93 26.60 5.51 -10.69
C ASN A 93 27.59 6.65 -10.98
N GLU A 94 27.29 7.86 -10.51
CA GLU A 94 28.00 9.10 -10.83
C GLU A 94 28.36 9.88 -9.57
N GLU A 95 29.38 10.73 -9.66
CA GLU A 95 29.85 11.58 -8.57
C GLU A 95 28.81 12.63 -8.15
N GLN A 96 28.02 13.09 -9.11
CA GLN A 96 26.93 14.03 -8.87
C GLN A 96 25.88 13.44 -7.93
N GLU A 97 25.59 12.14 -8.02
CA GLU A 97 24.67 11.45 -7.13
C GLU A 97 25.23 11.40 -5.69
N GLU A 98 26.52 11.10 -5.51
CA GLU A 98 27.20 11.12 -4.21
C GLU A 98 27.15 12.53 -3.58
N ASN A 99 27.53 13.54 -4.35
CA ASN A 99 27.55 14.92 -3.88
C ASN A 99 26.14 15.41 -3.48
N LEU A 100 25.14 15.08 -4.26
CA LEU A 100 23.74 15.37 -3.93
C LEU A 100 23.30 14.63 -2.67
N TRP A 101 23.68 13.35 -2.54
CA TRP A 101 23.40 12.56 -1.34
C TRP A 101 23.97 13.20 -0.08
N ILE A 102 25.27 13.51 -0.07
CA ILE A 102 25.95 14.14 1.08
C ILE A 102 25.27 15.47 1.44
N LYS A 103 25.00 16.31 0.42
CA LYS A 103 24.31 17.58 0.63
C LYS A 103 22.95 17.38 1.29
N ARG A 104 22.14 16.45 0.79
CA ARG A 104 20.78 16.18 1.30
C ARG A 104 20.81 15.53 2.68
N ALA A 105 21.71 14.60 2.93
CA ALA A 105 21.88 13.93 4.21
C ALA A 105 22.29 14.89 5.32
N ASN A 106 23.07 15.93 5.02
CA ASN A 106 23.46 16.95 5.98
C ASN A 106 22.47 18.12 6.09
N THR A 107 21.36 18.10 5.34
CA THR A 107 20.37 19.18 5.34
C THR A 107 18.95 18.62 5.46
N THR A 108 18.21 18.58 4.36
CA THR A 108 16.77 18.32 4.31
C THR A 108 16.38 16.87 4.55
N LEU A 109 17.31 15.93 4.46
CA LEU A 109 17.06 14.49 4.61
C LEU A 109 17.88 13.83 5.74
N SER A 110 18.39 14.60 6.70
CA SER A 110 19.22 14.10 7.80
C SER A 110 18.53 13.01 8.64
N ASP A 111 17.22 13.07 8.78
CA ASP A 111 16.43 12.05 9.51
C ASP A 111 16.41 10.69 8.78
N PHE A 112 16.61 10.70 7.46
CA PHE A 112 16.36 9.54 6.60
C PHE A 112 17.62 8.99 5.93
N LEU A 113 18.65 9.81 5.72
CA LEU A 113 19.88 9.39 5.04
C LEU A 113 21.04 9.32 6.04
N ASP A 114 21.93 8.37 5.81
CA ASP A 114 23.26 8.40 6.40
C ASP A 114 24.15 9.32 5.53
N PRO A 115 24.85 10.29 6.11
CA PRO A 115 25.74 11.16 5.35
C PRO A 115 27.01 10.45 4.85
N HIS A 116 27.34 9.29 5.40
CA HIS A 116 28.51 8.51 4.99
C HIS A 116 28.27 7.83 3.64
N ILE A 117 29.29 7.84 2.78
CA ILE A 117 29.33 7.06 1.55
C ILE A 117 30.19 5.82 1.81
N TYR A 118 29.58 4.67 1.70
CA TYR A 118 30.21 3.37 1.91
C TYR A 118 30.90 2.94 0.63
N ARG A 119 32.21 2.72 0.66
CA ARG A 119 33.05 2.32 -0.50
C ARG A 119 33.62 0.91 -0.36
N GLU A 120 33.46 0.34 0.82
CA GLU A 120 33.93 -0.99 1.19
C GLU A 120 32.78 -1.80 1.74
N ASN A 121 32.98 -3.11 1.90
CA ASN A 121 31.98 -4.03 2.48
C ASN A 121 30.65 -4.00 1.72
N PHE A 122 30.70 -4.01 0.39
CA PHE A 122 29.49 -4.13 -0.42
C PHE A 122 28.75 -5.45 -0.12
N PRO A 123 27.42 -5.45 -0.17
CA PRO A 123 26.68 -6.69 -0.17
C PRO A 123 27.17 -7.59 -1.30
N LYS A 124 27.53 -8.82 -0.95
CA LYS A 124 28.10 -9.77 -1.91
C LYS A 124 27.10 -10.06 -3.04
N GLY A 125 27.63 -10.15 -4.24
CA GLY A 125 26.89 -10.50 -5.44
C GLY A 125 26.24 -9.32 -6.17
N PHE A 126 26.30 -8.08 -5.64
CA PHE A 126 25.75 -6.91 -6.30
C PHE A 126 26.79 -6.12 -7.09
N ILE A 127 26.32 -5.45 -8.16
CA ILE A 127 27.13 -4.53 -8.98
C ILE A 127 27.07 -3.15 -8.34
N VAL A 128 28.19 -2.71 -7.77
CA VAL A 128 28.36 -1.38 -7.18
C VAL A 128 29.63 -0.76 -7.74
N ASN A 129 29.49 0.33 -8.50
CA ASN A 129 30.61 0.91 -9.26
C ASN A 129 31.41 1.96 -8.45
N ARG A 130 30.75 2.75 -7.61
CA ARG A 130 31.39 3.86 -6.90
C ARG A 130 31.29 3.78 -5.38
N GLY A 131 30.17 3.39 -4.88
CA GLY A 131 29.83 3.33 -3.49
C GLY A 131 28.31 3.31 -3.33
N TYR A 132 27.85 3.31 -2.07
CA TYR A 132 26.43 3.36 -1.78
C TYR A 132 26.13 4.20 -0.56
N GLY A 133 24.91 4.74 -0.51
CA GLY A 133 24.35 5.40 0.65
C GLY A 133 23.31 4.53 1.33
N ILE A 134 23.05 4.78 2.61
CA ILE A 134 22.07 4.08 3.43
C ILE A 134 20.87 4.97 3.69
N VAL A 135 19.66 4.49 3.34
CA VAL A 135 18.39 5.08 3.79
C VAL A 135 17.96 4.40 5.07
N LYS A 136 17.74 5.19 6.10
CA LYS A 136 17.21 4.81 7.40
C LYS A 136 15.68 4.85 7.40
N ARG A 137 15.04 4.29 8.44
CA ARG A 137 13.58 4.35 8.67
C ARG A 137 12.75 3.70 7.53
N ALA A 138 13.38 2.85 6.75
CA ALA A 138 12.72 1.97 5.80
C ALA A 138 12.36 0.63 6.44
N GLY A 139 11.55 -0.15 5.77
CA GLY A 139 11.18 -1.49 6.21
C GLY A 139 10.25 -2.17 5.23
N ASN A 140 9.80 -3.35 5.56
CA ASN A 140 8.78 -4.02 4.79
C ASN A 140 7.77 -4.75 5.67
N LEU A 141 6.57 -4.89 5.15
CA LEU A 141 5.50 -5.74 5.64
C LEU A 141 5.38 -6.96 4.73
N ASP A 142 5.36 -8.15 5.28
CA ASP A 142 4.79 -9.30 4.60
C ASP A 142 3.27 -9.14 4.59
N VAL A 143 2.76 -8.56 3.51
CA VAL A 143 1.35 -8.17 3.41
C VAL A 143 0.44 -9.39 3.40
N ALA A 144 0.86 -10.49 2.78
CA ALA A 144 0.08 -11.72 2.75
C ALA A 144 -0.06 -12.31 4.16
N THR A 145 1.03 -12.42 4.90
CA THR A 145 1.01 -12.90 6.29
C THR A 145 0.21 -11.96 7.21
N PHE A 146 0.34 -10.64 7.02
CA PHE A 146 -0.45 -9.67 7.79
C PHE A 146 -1.96 -9.81 7.55
N ILE A 147 -2.40 -9.93 6.29
CA ILE A 147 -3.82 -10.11 5.96
C ILE A 147 -4.33 -11.43 6.54
N ALA A 148 -3.63 -12.54 6.31
CA ALA A 148 -4.03 -13.85 6.82
C ALA A 148 -4.12 -13.87 8.36
N ALA A 149 -3.17 -13.26 9.05
CA ALA A 149 -3.18 -13.16 10.50
C ALA A 149 -4.33 -12.26 11.02
N THR A 150 -4.66 -11.20 10.30
CA THR A 150 -5.80 -10.33 10.59
C THR A 150 -7.13 -11.07 10.40
N GLU A 151 -7.27 -11.81 9.31
CA GLU A 151 -8.46 -12.61 9.03
C GLU A 151 -8.66 -13.72 10.07
N GLU A 152 -7.62 -14.41 10.49
CA GLU A 152 -7.72 -15.41 11.56
C GLU A 152 -8.13 -14.78 12.89
N LEU A 153 -7.57 -13.62 13.24
CA LEU A 153 -7.92 -12.90 14.47
C LEU A 153 -9.40 -12.47 14.50
N PHE A 154 -9.93 -12.02 13.37
CA PHE A 154 -11.27 -11.45 13.27
C PHE A 154 -12.27 -12.36 12.53
N LYS A 155 -11.98 -13.65 12.38
CA LYS A 155 -12.76 -14.59 11.57
C LYS A 155 -14.26 -14.62 11.86
N GLU A 156 -14.66 -14.43 13.11
CA GLU A 156 -16.08 -14.39 13.53
C GLU A 156 -16.80 -13.14 12.96
N TRP A 157 -16.06 -12.13 12.52
CA TRP A 157 -16.59 -10.87 11.98
C TRP A 157 -16.31 -10.71 10.49
N ILE A 158 -16.03 -11.83 9.81
CA ILE A 158 -15.74 -11.84 8.37
C ILE A 158 -16.71 -12.78 7.66
N THR A 159 -17.35 -12.29 6.61
CA THR A 159 -18.12 -13.12 5.67
C THR A 159 -17.37 -13.20 4.34
N ASP A 160 -17.05 -14.42 3.91
CA ASP A 160 -16.50 -14.68 2.58
C ASP A 160 -17.63 -14.66 1.55
N ALA A 161 -17.70 -13.53 0.83
CA ALA A 161 -18.70 -13.34 -0.22
C ALA A 161 -18.27 -12.25 -1.19
N THR A 162 -18.58 -12.44 -2.46
CA THR A 162 -18.58 -11.36 -3.44
C THR A 162 -19.79 -10.46 -3.18
N VAL A 163 -19.57 -9.17 -3.07
CA VAL A 163 -20.63 -8.20 -2.84
C VAL A 163 -21.28 -7.83 -4.17
N ASP A 164 -22.58 -8.11 -4.29
CA ASP A 164 -23.41 -7.46 -5.28
C ASP A 164 -23.93 -6.15 -4.69
N TYR A 165 -23.69 -5.04 -5.36
CA TYR A 165 -24.13 -3.72 -4.88
C TYR A 165 -25.65 -3.58 -4.79
N HIS A 166 -26.42 -4.38 -5.57
CA HIS A 166 -27.87 -4.41 -5.48
C HIS A 166 -28.39 -5.00 -4.14
N ASP A 167 -27.56 -5.80 -3.47
CA ASP A 167 -27.86 -6.33 -2.13
C ASP A 167 -27.67 -5.28 -1.01
N ILE A 168 -27.04 -4.13 -1.32
CA ILE A 168 -26.79 -3.07 -0.34
C ILE A 168 -27.98 -2.11 -0.34
N VAL A 169 -28.73 -2.11 0.74
CA VAL A 169 -29.96 -1.30 0.90
C VAL A 169 -29.68 -0.18 1.91
N PRO A 170 -29.52 1.08 1.45
CA PRO A 170 -29.50 2.22 2.37
C PRO A 170 -30.88 2.45 2.97
N GLN A 171 -30.91 2.72 4.26
CA GLN A 171 -32.11 3.11 5.03
C GLN A 171 -31.81 4.43 5.77
N GLU A 172 -32.81 5.03 6.38
CA GLU A 172 -32.68 6.36 6.98
C GLU A 172 -31.50 6.47 7.97
N ASN A 173 -31.31 5.45 8.84
CA ASN A 173 -30.30 5.49 9.91
C ASN A 173 -29.34 4.28 9.89
N GLN A 174 -29.35 3.48 8.84
CA GLN A 174 -28.55 2.26 8.74
C GLN A 174 -28.38 1.80 7.31
N VAL A 175 -27.50 0.84 7.12
CA VAL A 175 -27.28 0.13 5.86
C VAL A 175 -27.48 -1.36 6.10
N VAL A 176 -28.19 -2.03 5.21
CA VAL A 176 -28.43 -3.47 5.27
C VAL A 176 -27.75 -4.14 4.07
N TRP A 177 -27.05 -5.22 4.32
CA TRP A 177 -26.58 -6.17 3.31
C TRP A 177 -26.95 -7.59 3.75
N LYS A 178 -27.91 -8.21 3.06
CA LYS A 178 -28.47 -9.53 3.43
C LYS A 178 -28.92 -9.55 4.90
N GLN A 179 -28.34 -10.44 5.72
CA GLN A 179 -28.64 -10.53 7.17
C GLN A 179 -27.81 -9.54 8.03
N HIS A 180 -26.89 -8.79 7.46
CA HIS A 180 -26.04 -7.86 8.20
C HIS A 180 -26.59 -6.44 8.17
N THR A 181 -26.69 -5.83 9.34
CA THR A 181 -27.14 -4.45 9.51
C THR A 181 -26.09 -3.65 10.25
N ALA A 182 -25.74 -2.48 9.73
CA ALA A 182 -24.80 -1.55 10.37
C ALA A 182 -25.26 -0.10 10.25
N LYS A 183 -24.72 0.78 11.10
CA LYS A 183 -24.93 2.22 10.98
C LYS A 183 -24.29 2.78 9.72
N ASN A 184 -23.15 2.26 9.34
CA ASN A 184 -22.36 2.77 8.23
C ASN A 184 -21.79 1.61 7.39
N ILE A 185 -21.43 1.93 6.15
CA ILE A 185 -20.68 1.05 5.27
C ILE A 185 -19.43 1.77 4.76
N VAL A 186 -18.28 1.10 4.75
CA VAL A 186 -17.02 1.66 4.23
C VAL A 186 -16.44 0.77 3.14
N PHE A 187 -16.15 1.37 1.99
CA PHE A 187 -15.63 0.68 0.82
C PHE A 187 -14.10 0.74 0.78
N CYS A 188 -13.47 -0.44 0.90
CA CYS A 188 -12.02 -0.68 0.87
C CYS A 188 -11.62 -1.54 -0.34
N GLU A 189 -12.19 -1.29 -1.52
CA GLU A 189 -12.24 -2.18 -2.68
C GLU A 189 -11.04 -2.05 -3.63
N GLY A 190 -10.04 -1.25 -3.25
CA GLY A 190 -8.89 -1.02 -4.11
C GLY A 190 -9.29 -0.46 -5.49
N HIS A 191 -8.71 -0.98 -6.58
CA HIS A 191 -9.02 -0.48 -7.93
C HIS A 191 -10.43 -0.83 -8.42
N LEU A 192 -11.11 -1.77 -7.77
CA LEU A 192 -12.48 -2.19 -8.12
C LEU A 192 -13.52 -1.13 -7.77
N ILE A 193 -13.22 -0.16 -6.91
CA ILE A 193 -14.12 0.94 -6.56
C ILE A 193 -14.61 1.72 -7.80
N ARG A 194 -13.92 1.65 -8.91
CA ARG A 194 -14.37 2.21 -10.21
C ARG A 194 -15.69 1.63 -10.71
N HIS A 195 -16.08 0.46 -10.22
CA HIS A 195 -17.36 -0.20 -10.52
C HIS A 195 -18.41 0.01 -9.43
N ASN A 196 -18.04 0.66 -8.33
CA ASN A 196 -18.93 0.96 -7.24
C ASN A 196 -19.92 2.07 -7.66
N PRO A 197 -21.24 1.84 -7.61
CA PRO A 197 -22.22 2.81 -8.12
C PRO A 197 -22.22 4.14 -7.36
N TRP A 198 -21.77 4.16 -6.11
CA TRP A 198 -21.73 5.35 -5.27
C TRP A 198 -20.39 6.09 -5.31
N PHE A 199 -19.30 5.43 -5.71
CA PHE A 199 -17.95 6.01 -5.66
C PHE A 199 -17.19 5.93 -7.00
N ASN A 200 -17.83 5.54 -8.10
CA ASN A 200 -17.20 5.46 -9.43
C ASN A 200 -16.72 6.83 -9.98
N TRP A 201 -17.25 7.92 -9.45
CA TRP A 201 -16.85 9.29 -9.75
C TRP A 201 -15.50 9.69 -9.12
N VAL A 202 -15.02 8.92 -8.16
CA VAL A 202 -13.73 9.15 -7.50
C VAL A 202 -12.58 8.97 -8.49
N PRO A 203 -11.68 9.96 -8.65
CA PRO A 203 -10.67 9.93 -9.69
C PRO A 203 -9.52 8.99 -9.36
N LEU A 204 -9.70 7.71 -9.62
CA LEU A 204 -8.60 6.76 -9.61
C LEU A 204 -7.86 6.77 -10.94
N LYS A 205 -6.54 6.59 -10.84
CA LYS A 205 -5.65 6.27 -11.95
C LYS A 205 -4.88 4.99 -11.59
N PRO A 206 -5.54 3.82 -11.70
CA PRO A 206 -4.90 2.55 -11.32
C PRO A 206 -3.66 2.29 -12.17
N ALA A 207 -2.70 1.55 -11.61
CA ALA A 207 -1.50 1.18 -12.32
C ALA A 207 -1.10 -0.25 -11.99
N LYS A 208 -0.99 -1.09 -13.02
CA LYS A 208 -0.49 -2.44 -12.88
C LYS A 208 0.99 -2.43 -12.53
N GLY A 209 1.40 -3.30 -11.65
CA GLY A 209 2.79 -3.56 -11.33
C GLY A 209 3.05 -5.04 -11.26
N GLU A 210 4.14 -5.45 -11.89
CA GLU A 210 4.58 -6.82 -11.86
C GLU A 210 5.84 -6.94 -11.04
N ILE A 211 5.99 -8.07 -10.34
CA ILE A 211 7.16 -8.45 -9.55
C ILE A 211 7.53 -9.89 -9.85
N ILE A 212 8.80 -10.22 -9.65
CA ILE A 212 9.27 -11.60 -9.72
C ILE A 212 9.85 -12.04 -8.38
N HIS A 213 9.73 -13.32 -8.09
CA HIS A 213 10.52 -13.99 -7.07
C HIS A 213 11.60 -14.80 -7.76
N ILE A 214 12.83 -14.67 -7.29
CA ILE A 214 13.98 -15.39 -7.86
C ILE A 214 14.69 -16.18 -6.75
N ALA A 215 15.24 -17.34 -7.12
CA ALA A 215 16.31 -17.95 -6.37
C ALA A 215 17.64 -17.52 -7.01
N CYS A 216 18.54 -17.00 -6.20
CA CYS A 216 19.84 -16.51 -6.64
C CYS A 216 20.92 -16.97 -5.65
N HIS A 217 21.88 -17.72 -6.15
CA HIS A 217 23.04 -18.15 -5.37
C HIS A 217 24.16 -17.11 -5.55
N GLY A 218 24.72 -16.63 -4.45
CA GLY A 218 25.81 -15.66 -4.48
C GLY A 218 25.41 -14.22 -4.16
N ILE A 219 24.13 -13.94 -3.93
CA ILE A 219 23.66 -12.70 -3.30
C ILE A 219 23.49 -12.93 -1.81
N GLU A 220 24.09 -12.06 -1.00
CA GLU A 220 23.94 -12.05 0.45
C GLU A 220 23.20 -10.78 0.87
N LEU A 221 21.94 -10.94 1.25
CA LEU A 221 21.09 -9.93 1.88
C LEU A 221 20.51 -10.51 3.16
N ASN A 222 20.53 -9.73 4.23
CA ASN A 222 19.81 -10.02 5.47
C ASN A 222 18.58 -9.11 5.54
N ASP A 223 18.67 -8.04 6.31
CA ASP A 223 17.61 -7.05 6.47
C ASP A 223 17.76 -5.83 5.55
N GLU A 224 18.74 -5.86 4.64
CA GLU A 224 18.92 -4.81 3.66
C GLU A 224 18.00 -5.00 2.46
N VAL A 225 17.69 -3.88 1.82
CA VAL A 225 17.06 -3.81 0.50
C VAL A 225 18.03 -3.14 -0.44
N PHE A 226 18.41 -3.81 -1.51
CA PHE A 226 19.19 -3.18 -2.58
C PHE A 226 18.22 -2.45 -3.53
N ASN A 227 18.47 -1.15 -3.76
CA ASN A 227 17.59 -0.33 -4.59
C ASN A 227 18.35 0.47 -5.64
N LYS A 228 18.27 0.01 -6.88
CA LYS A 228 18.78 0.66 -8.09
C LYS A 228 17.77 0.39 -9.21
N ASP A 229 17.12 1.39 -9.78
CA ASP A 229 16.09 1.25 -10.84
C ASP A 229 14.98 0.19 -10.61
N GLY A 230 14.89 -0.27 -9.40
CA GLY A 230 14.04 -1.29 -8.84
C GLY A 230 14.54 -1.64 -7.45
N PHE A 231 13.99 -2.68 -6.85
CA PHE A 231 14.45 -3.18 -5.55
C PHE A 231 14.68 -4.69 -5.60
N ILE A 232 15.62 -5.14 -4.78
CA ILE A 232 15.78 -6.56 -4.41
C ILE A 232 15.70 -6.63 -2.88
N LEU A 233 14.83 -7.48 -2.36
CA LEU A 233 14.72 -7.77 -0.93
C LEU A 233 14.56 -9.27 -0.69
N LYS A 234 15.12 -9.77 0.42
CA LYS A 234 15.00 -11.16 0.84
C LYS A 234 13.68 -11.38 1.56
N THR A 235 12.97 -12.43 1.17
CA THR A 235 11.74 -12.89 1.80
C THR A 235 12.03 -13.92 2.89
N ALA A 236 11.04 -14.24 3.73
CA ALA A 236 11.21 -15.17 4.84
C ALA A 236 11.54 -16.61 4.38
N ASP A 237 11.09 -17.01 3.18
CA ASP A 237 11.39 -18.31 2.58
C ASP A 237 12.77 -18.39 1.91
N GLY A 238 13.56 -17.30 1.97
CA GLY A 238 14.90 -17.20 1.42
C GLY A 238 14.97 -16.85 -0.07
N THR A 239 13.83 -16.71 -0.75
CA THR A 239 13.81 -16.17 -2.13
C THR A 239 14.07 -14.66 -2.12
N LEU A 240 14.35 -14.10 -3.29
CA LEU A 240 14.50 -12.66 -3.47
C LEU A 240 13.31 -12.13 -4.26
N LYS A 241 12.61 -11.16 -3.68
CA LYS A 241 11.55 -10.42 -4.35
C LYS A 241 12.15 -9.23 -5.09
N VAL A 242 11.86 -9.12 -6.38
CA VAL A 242 12.37 -8.06 -7.26
C VAL A 242 11.21 -7.29 -7.87
N GLY A 243 11.28 -5.98 -7.89
CA GLY A 243 10.19 -5.12 -8.38
C GLY A 243 10.60 -3.67 -8.64
N ALA A 244 9.74 -2.96 -9.26
CA ALA A 244 8.52 -3.38 -9.92
C ALA A 244 8.37 -2.68 -11.26
N THR A 245 7.55 -3.25 -12.12
CA THR A 245 7.13 -2.55 -13.33
C THR A 245 6.01 -1.55 -13.03
N TYR A 246 5.68 -0.71 -14.02
CA TYR A 246 4.63 0.29 -13.90
C TYR A 246 3.91 0.49 -15.24
N VAL A 247 2.64 0.06 -15.32
CA VAL A 247 1.82 0.13 -16.52
C VAL A 247 0.48 0.78 -16.19
N TRP A 248 0.06 1.75 -16.99
CA TRP A 248 -1.13 2.56 -16.69
C TRP A 248 -2.43 2.03 -17.30
N ASP A 249 -2.35 1.37 -18.46
CA ASP A 249 -3.52 1.06 -19.27
C ASP A 249 -3.89 -0.44 -19.22
N ASP A 250 -3.34 -1.18 -18.27
CA ASP A 250 -3.67 -2.58 -18.02
C ASP A 250 -4.17 -2.73 -16.57
N PHE A 251 -5.40 -3.22 -16.43
CA PHE A 251 -6.06 -3.42 -15.13
C PHE A 251 -6.28 -4.89 -14.80
N THR A 252 -5.58 -5.78 -15.50
CA THR A 252 -5.57 -7.22 -15.21
C THR A 252 -4.53 -7.56 -14.16
N ASP A 253 -4.73 -8.63 -13.44
CA ASP A 253 -3.76 -9.21 -12.50
C ASP A 253 -2.91 -10.31 -13.14
N THR A 254 -2.96 -10.44 -14.48
CA THR A 254 -2.22 -11.46 -15.23
C THR A 254 -0.83 -10.93 -15.59
N PRO A 255 0.26 -11.60 -15.18
CA PRO A 255 1.63 -11.27 -15.57
C PRO A 255 1.85 -11.39 -17.08
N THR A 256 2.79 -10.60 -17.63
CA THR A 256 3.04 -10.54 -19.08
C THR A 256 4.49 -10.83 -19.45
N ALA A 257 4.71 -11.55 -20.54
CA ALA A 257 6.07 -11.89 -20.99
C ALA A 257 6.98 -10.67 -21.24
N PRO A 258 6.52 -9.55 -21.81
CA PRO A 258 7.37 -8.37 -21.96
C PRO A 258 7.84 -7.78 -20.62
N ARG A 259 7.00 -7.84 -19.58
CA ARG A 259 7.36 -7.35 -18.25
C ARG A 259 8.29 -8.31 -17.52
N LEU A 260 8.15 -9.61 -17.77
CA LEU A 260 9.13 -10.58 -17.28
C LEU A 260 10.52 -10.27 -17.82
N ALA A 261 10.65 -10.06 -19.13
CA ALA A 261 11.93 -9.70 -19.76
C ALA A 261 12.52 -8.39 -19.20
N GLU A 262 11.66 -7.36 -18.98
CA GLU A 262 12.07 -6.12 -18.33
C GLU A 262 12.62 -6.37 -16.92
N MET A 263 11.96 -7.23 -16.14
CA MET A 263 12.40 -7.54 -14.78
C MET A 263 13.70 -8.35 -14.74
N GLU A 264 13.86 -9.31 -15.64
CA GLU A 264 15.11 -10.04 -15.78
C GLU A 264 16.28 -9.12 -16.13
N GLU A 265 16.08 -8.17 -17.04
CA GLU A 265 17.10 -7.19 -17.40
C GLU A 265 17.46 -6.30 -16.19
N LYS A 266 16.48 -5.86 -15.41
CA LYS A 266 16.74 -5.14 -14.14
C LYS A 266 17.58 -5.97 -13.17
N VAL A 267 17.31 -7.27 -13.04
CA VAL A 267 18.14 -8.15 -12.21
C VAL A 267 19.59 -8.17 -12.72
N ARG A 268 19.79 -8.36 -14.03
CA ARG A 268 21.15 -8.39 -14.65
C ARG A 268 21.92 -7.08 -14.48
N GLN A 269 21.23 -5.95 -14.38
CA GLN A 269 21.85 -4.66 -14.09
C GLN A 269 22.26 -4.49 -12.61
N MET A 270 21.69 -5.31 -11.72
CA MET A 270 22.00 -5.27 -10.29
C MET A 270 22.98 -6.35 -9.84
N THR A 271 23.06 -7.48 -10.56
CA THR A 271 23.93 -8.60 -10.19
C THR A 271 24.40 -9.40 -11.39
N ASN A 272 25.63 -9.96 -11.30
CA ASN A 272 26.14 -10.95 -12.23
C ASN A 272 25.89 -12.39 -11.75
N ALA A 273 25.31 -12.57 -10.56
CA ALA A 273 25.05 -13.89 -10.03
C ALA A 273 23.93 -14.61 -10.82
N PRO A 274 24.07 -15.92 -11.08
CA PRO A 274 23.03 -16.68 -11.76
C PRO A 274 21.77 -16.77 -10.92
N PHE A 275 20.62 -16.64 -11.55
CA PHE A 275 19.33 -16.71 -10.90
C PHE A 275 18.32 -17.55 -11.70
N SER A 276 17.29 -18.02 -11.02
CA SER A 276 16.14 -18.69 -11.62
C SER A 276 14.84 -18.07 -11.11
N ILE A 277 13.87 -17.89 -12.00
CA ILE A 277 12.55 -17.35 -11.66
C ILE A 277 11.74 -18.40 -10.94
N LYS A 278 11.17 -18.08 -9.79
CA LYS A 278 10.31 -18.93 -8.98
C LYS A 278 8.85 -18.56 -9.10
N ALA A 279 8.55 -17.26 -9.25
CA ALA A 279 7.20 -16.77 -9.48
C ALA A 279 7.23 -15.45 -10.26
N HIS A 280 6.19 -15.19 -11.02
CA HIS A 280 5.93 -13.92 -11.69
C HIS A 280 4.49 -13.53 -11.38
N LEU A 281 4.31 -12.38 -10.75
CA LEU A 281 3.05 -11.95 -10.17
C LEU A 281 2.70 -10.54 -10.62
N ALA A 282 1.42 -10.25 -10.76
CA ALA A 282 0.92 -8.94 -11.13
C ALA A 282 -0.21 -8.48 -10.20
N GLY A 283 -0.34 -7.17 -10.02
CA GLY A 283 -1.43 -6.60 -9.27
C GLY A 283 -1.66 -5.13 -9.61
N VAL A 284 -2.90 -4.68 -9.50
CA VAL A 284 -3.33 -3.34 -9.89
C VAL A 284 -3.38 -2.41 -8.67
N ARG A 285 -2.46 -1.46 -8.60
CA ARG A 285 -2.39 -0.47 -7.52
C ARG A 285 -3.57 0.50 -7.62
N PRO A 286 -4.34 0.71 -6.56
CA PRO A 286 -5.43 1.68 -6.53
C PRO A 286 -4.89 3.10 -6.34
N SER A 287 -4.14 3.62 -7.30
CA SER A 287 -3.61 4.98 -7.22
C SER A 287 -4.71 5.99 -7.54
N SER A 288 -4.82 7.03 -6.72
CA SER A 288 -5.60 8.22 -7.04
C SER A 288 -4.85 9.12 -8.02
N LEU A 289 -5.54 10.04 -8.66
CA LEU A 289 -4.97 10.97 -9.64
C LEU A 289 -3.85 11.82 -9.02
N ASP A 290 -4.04 12.28 -7.80
CA ASP A 290 -3.09 13.12 -7.04
C ASP A 290 -2.12 12.32 -6.17
N ARG A 291 -2.22 10.97 -6.18
CA ARG A 291 -1.42 10.04 -5.37
C ARG A 291 -1.61 10.23 -3.86
N ARG A 292 -2.78 10.75 -3.44
CA ARG A 292 -3.19 10.83 -2.04
C ARG A 292 -4.29 9.81 -1.78
N PRO A 293 -4.33 9.20 -0.59
CA PRO A 293 -5.48 8.39 -0.20
C PRO A 293 -6.80 9.14 -0.30
N ILE A 294 -7.88 8.42 -0.33
CA ILE A 294 -9.23 8.97 -0.44
C ILE A 294 -10.04 8.44 0.73
N LEU A 295 -10.41 9.34 1.61
CA LEU A 295 -11.14 9.05 2.85
C LEU A 295 -12.34 9.98 2.98
N GLY A 296 -13.43 9.47 3.52
CA GLY A 296 -14.53 10.30 3.95
C GLY A 296 -15.90 9.73 3.65
N GLN A 297 -16.91 10.51 4.02
CA GLN A 297 -18.30 10.22 3.77
C GLN A 297 -18.71 10.63 2.36
N HIS A 298 -19.64 9.89 1.78
CA HIS A 298 -20.29 10.27 0.54
C HIS A 298 -21.11 11.55 0.71
N PRO A 299 -21.02 12.53 -0.20
CA PRO A 299 -21.65 13.84 -0.03
C PRO A 299 -23.18 13.81 0.17
N ALA A 300 -23.86 12.84 -0.46
CA ALA A 300 -25.32 12.72 -0.40
C ALA A 300 -25.81 11.52 0.45
N LEU A 301 -24.95 10.61 0.85
CA LEU A 301 -25.27 9.39 1.59
C LEU A 301 -24.42 9.33 2.85
N PRO A 302 -24.84 9.89 3.98
CA PRO A 302 -23.99 10.08 5.16
C PRO A 302 -23.53 8.76 5.82
N HIS A 303 -24.20 7.65 5.54
CA HIS A 303 -23.82 6.31 6.03
C HIS A 303 -22.81 5.60 5.13
N PHE A 304 -22.46 6.17 3.97
CA PHE A 304 -21.55 5.60 3.00
C PHE A 304 -20.18 6.26 3.11
N TRP A 305 -19.15 5.44 3.26
CA TRP A 305 -17.77 5.89 3.46
C TRP A 305 -16.82 5.22 2.48
N VAL A 306 -15.71 5.87 2.25
CA VAL A 306 -14.62 5.31 1.45
C VAL A 306 -13.30 5.38 2.22
N PHE A 307 -12.49 4.32 2.11
CA PHE A 307 -11.09 4.29 2.49
C PHE A 307 -10.29 3.59 1.40
N ASN A 308 -9.73 4.35 0.49
CA ASN A 308 -9.13 3.85 -0.74
C ASN A 308 -7.97 4.75 -1.24
N GLY A 309 -7.51 4.53 -2.48
CA GLY A 309 -6.51 5.40 -3.11
C GLY A 309 -5.09 5.24 -2.57
N LEU A 310 -4.77 4.16 -1.86
CA LEU A 310 -3.49 3.94 -1.19
C LEU A 310 -2.30 3.75 -2.15
N GLY A 311 -2.55 3.38 -3.41
CA GLY A 311 -1.54 3.27 -4.47
C GLY A 311 -0.37 2.36 -4.11
N ALA A 312 0.85 2.79 -4.47
CA ALA A 312 2.07 2.02 -4.24
C ALA A 312 2.67 2.17 -2.81
N LYS A 313 2.12 3.05 -1.99
CA LYS A 313 2.63 3.34 -0.63
C LYS A 313 1.63 2.96 0.47
N GLY A 314 0.70 2.07 0.18
CA GLY A 314 -0.38 1.70 1.09
C GLY A 314 0.12 1.23 2.45
N VAL A 315 1.16 0.40 2.49
CA VAL A 315 1.75 -0.11 3.74
C VAL A 315 2.22 1.02 4.66
N LEU A 316 2.80 2.08 4.10
CA LEU A 316 3.28 3.23 4.85
C LEU A 316 2.15 4.15 5.30
N MET A 317 1.16 4.39 4.42
CA MET A 317 0.13 5.40 4.61
C MET A 317 -1.10 4.89 5.37
N ALA A 318 -1.47 3.62 5.17
CA ALA A 318 -2.73 3.09 5.70
C ALA A 318 -2.84 3.19 7.24
N PRO A 319 -1.81 2.90 8.04
CA PRO A 319 -1.91 3.04 9.50
C PRO A 319 -2.26 4.45 9.95
N TYR A 320 -1.61 5.45 9.38
CA TYR A 320 -1.83 6.86 9.72
C TYR A 320 -3.25 7.31 9.37
N PHE A 321 -3.70 6.99 8.16
CA PHE A 321 -5.01 7.44 7.69
C PHE A 321 -6.17 6.61 8.23
N ALA A 322 -5.99 5.34 8.56
CA ALA A 322 -7.00 4.58 9.29
C ALA A 322 -7.20 5.14 10.71
N LYS A 323 -6.12 5.58 11.38
CA LYS A 323 -6.23 6.30 12.65
C LYS A 323 -6.95 7.64 12.47
N ASN A 324 -6.65 8.40 11.42
CA ASN A 324 -7.34 9.65 11.10
C ASN A 324 -8.83 9.43 10.83
N PHE A 325 -9.19 8.33 10.11
CA PHE A 325 -10.58 7.90 9.90
C PHE A 325 -11.32 7.66 11.24
N VAL A 326 -10.70 6.90 12.13
CA VAL A 326 -11.27 6.57 13.46
C VAL A 326 -11.46 7.83 14.31
N HIS A 327 -10.47 8.74 14.31
CA HIS A 327 -10.57 10.00 15.04
C HIS A 327 -11.68 10.91 14.48
N PHE A 328 -11.83 10.95 13.15
CA PHE A 328 -12.92 11.70 12.53
C PHE A 328 -14.28 11.12 12.93
N TYR A 329 -14.44 9.80 12.87
CA TYR A 329 -15.70 9.15 13.23
C TYR A 329 -16.07 9.33 14.71
N LYS A 330 -15.11 9.12 15.64
CA LYS A 330 -15.40 9.14 17.09
C LYS A 330 -15.38 10.52 17.72
N GLN A 331 -14.56 11.42 17.23
CA GLN A 331 -14.20 12.68 17.89
C GLN A 331 -14.47 13.90 17.02
N SER A 332 -14.96 13.71 15.80
CA SER A 332 -15.14 14.78 14.80
C SER A 332 -13.85 15.57 14.49
N ILE A 333 -12.68 14.97 14.74
CA ILE A 333 -11.40 15.56 14.36
C ILE A 333 -11.33 15.54 12.82
N PRO A 334 -11.16 16.69 12.16
CA PRO A 334 -11.21 16.77 10.71
C PRO A 334 -10.23 15.80 10.03
N LEU A 335 -10.65 15.20 8.93
CA LEU A 335 -9.75 14.45 8.05
C LEU A 335 -8.68 15.40 7.50
N HIS A 336 -7.47 14.86 7.29
CA HIS A 336 -6.41 15.62 6.62
C HIS A 336 -6.91 16.13 5.27
N PRO A 337 -6.77 17.44 4.97
CA PRO A 337 -7.41 18.07 3.79
C PRO A 337 -7.07 17.37 2.47
N GLU A 338 -5.80 16.96 2.30
CA GLU A 338 -5.32 16.30 1.09
C GLU A 338 -5.85 14.86 0.91
N VAL A 339 -6.54 14.27 1.88
CA VAL A 339 -7.13 12.93 1.73
C VAL A 339 -8.65 12.95 1.83
N ASN A 340 -9.24 14.03 2.34
CA ASN A 340 -10.68 14.15 2.47
C ASN A 340 -11.35 14.03 1.09
N LEU A 341 -12.35 13.15 1.00
CA LEU A 341 -13.14 12.94 -0.23
C LEU A 341 -13.76 14.23 -0.77
N ASN A 342 -14.10 15.16 0.10
CA ASN A 342 -14.70 16.45 -0.28
C ASN A 342 -13.82 17.31 -1.19
N ARG A 343 -12.50 17.01 -1.31
CA ARG A 343 -11.64 17.68 -2.30
C ARG A 343 -12.04 17.39 -3.76
N TYR A 344 -12.93 16.43 -3.96
CA TYR A 344 -13.49 16.06 -5.26
C TYR A 344 -15.00 16.36 -5.38
N TYR A 345 -15.53 17.22 -4.52
CA TYR A 345 -16.97 17.53 -4.50
C TYR A 345 -17.49 18.05 -5.86
N ASP A 346 -16.73 18.88 -6.55
CA ASP A 346 -17.09 19.38 -7.88
C ASP A 346 -17.26 18.26 -8.92
N ARG A 347 -16.49 17.18 -8.81
CA ARG A 347 -16.65 16.01 -9.66
C ARG A 347 -17.95 15.26 -9.37
N PHE A 348 -18.27 15.14 -8.08
CA PHE A 348 -19.52 14.53 -7.65
C PHE A 348 -20.72 15.28 -8.24
N THR A 349 -20.77 16.60 -8.13
CA THR A 349 -21.87 17.43 -8.67
C THR A 349 -21.98 17.30 -10.19
N GLN A 350 -20.87 17.35 -10.93
CA GLN A 350 -20.87 17.17 -12.38
C GLN A 350 -21.40 15.78 -12.82
N THR A 351 -21.15 14.75 -12.04
CA THR A 351 -21.67 13.41 -12.34
C THR A 351 -23.17 13.31 -12.10
N GLN A 352 -23.69 13.97 -11.06
CA GLN A 352 -25.13 14.02 -10.79
C GLN A 352 -25.89 14.78 -11.90
N ASP A 353 -25.36 15.90 -12.39
CA ASP A 353 -25.96 16.66 -13.48
C ASP A 353 -26.09 15.85 -14.78
N GLN A 354 -25.11 14.98 -15.07
CA GLN A 354 -25.14 14.10 -16.25
C GLN A 354 -26.19 12.98 -16.16
N THR A 355 -26.48 12.49 -14.97
CA THR A 355 -27.49 11.44 -14.76
C THR A 355 -28.92 11.93 -14.84
N HIS A 356 -29.17 13.24 -14.62
CA HIS A 356 -30.48 13.86 -14.75
C HIS A 356 -30.90 14.14 -16.21
N TRP A 357 -29.98 14.06 -17.20
CA TRP A 357 -30.29 14.28 -18.62
C TRP A 357 -30.51 12.98 -19.41
N SER A 358 -30.43 11.83 -18.77
CA SER A 358 -30.59 10.50 -19.40
C SER A 358 -31.81 9.70 -18.90
N SER A 359 -32.77 10.37 -18.26
CA SER A 359 -34.06 9.77 -17.82
C SER A 359 -35.23 10.21 -18.71
#